data_93680b9e013a667a597a082ff4d570d5
#
_entry.id   93680b9e013a667a597a082ff4d570d5
#
_cell.length_a   1.000
_cell.length_b   1.000
_cell.length_c   1.000
_cell.angle_alpha   90.00
_cell.angle_beta   90.00
_cell.angle_gamma   90.00
#
_symmetry.space_group_name_H-M   'P 1'
#
loop_
_entity.id
_entity.type
_entity.pdbx_description
1 polymer ?
#
loop_
_entity_poly.entity_id
_entity_poly.type
_entity_poly.pdbx_seq_one_letter_code
_entity_poly.pdbx_strand_id
1 'polypeptide(L)'
;NGEIRKSEFFGDNWNDDLENEDKKVLENYFFSFDHIKNEFGFLTFKVGRSELNLKFSNKKEGIEFNAPRNSLIYAVKNSIFDDILIGNFMKIKLINVPSLYPDFTPYVSKYGDNGTARSRSELKKYFDYYKFNSANYWTDFLKLKTEDIIRPKIEKYKSLYYLARKIKRGLSS
;
A
#
# COMPACT_ATOMS: atom_id res chain seq x y z
N ASN A 1 -18.32 -24.12 12.04
CA ASN A 1 -18.28 -23.85 10.60
C ASN A 1 -19.03 -22.55 10.37
N GLY A 2 -18.28 -21.42 10.29
CA GLY A 2 -18.85 -20.13 9.92
C GLY A 2 -19.15 -20.14 8.42
N GLU A 3 -20.36 -19.79 8.06
CA GLU A 3 -20.77 -19.61 6.67
C GLU A 3 -20.02 -18.40 6.09
N ILE A 4 -19.34 -18.57 4.95
CA ILE A 4 -18.69 -17.47 4.26
C ILE A 4 -19.79 -16.57 3.69
N ARG A 5 -19.97 -15.40 4.27
CA ARG A 5 -20.94 -14.41 3.80
C ARG A 5 -20.41 -13.68 2.58
N LYS A 6 -21.28 -13.43 1.60
CA LYS A 6 -20.94 -12.65 0.40
C LYS A 6 -20.81 -11.16 0.77
N SER A 7 -20.04 -10.41 -0.03
CA SER A 7 -19.82 -8.97 0.16
C SER A 7 -21.13 -8.16 0.21
N GLU A 8 -22.13 -8.58 -0.56
CA GLU A 8 -23.45 -7.94 -0.61
C GLU A 8 -24.18 -7.96 0.74
N PHE A 9 -23.90 -8.97 1.58
CA PHE A 9 -24.44 -9.02 2.93
C PHE A 9 -23.97 -7.84 3.80
N PHE A 10 -22.80 -7.29 3.50
CA PHE A 10 -22.21 -6.13 4.20
C PHE A 10 -22.52 -4.81 3.49
N GLY A 11 -23.43 -4.79 2.53
CA GLY A 11 -23.82 -3.59 1.79
C GLY A 11 -22.83 -3.17 0.72
N ASP A 12 -21.93 -4.09 0.28
CA ASP A 12 -20.96 -3.83 -0.77
C ASP A 12 -21.23 -4.67 -2.01
N ASN A 13 -21.10 -4.07 -3.19
CA ASN A 13 -21.41 -4.71 -4.46
C ASN A 13 -20.29 -4.46 -5.47
N TRP A 14 -19.74 -5.54 -6.02
CA TRP A 14 -18.70 -5.48 -7.04
C TRP A 14 -19.16 -4.94 -8.40
N ASN A 15 -20.46 -4.79 -8.61
CA ASN A 15 -21.03 -4.28 -9.87
C ASN A 15 -21.34 -2.77 -9.81
N ASP A 16 -21.19 -2.12 -8.65
CA ASP A 16 -21.46 -0.70 -8.52
C ASP A 16 -20.33 0.12 -9.16
N ASP A 17 -20.70 1.03 -10.05
CA ASP A 17 -19.79 1.90 -10.77
C ASP A 17 -19.38 3.12 -9.92
N LEU A 18 -18.18 3.70 -10.19
CA LEU A 18 -17.77 4.98 -9.58
C LEU A 18 -18.64 6.13 -10.08
N GLU A 19 -19.10 6.94 -9.15
CA GLU A 19 -19.71 8.22 -9.43
C GLU A 19 -18.66 9.31 -9.67
N ASN A 20 -19.07 10.46 -10.19
CA ASN A 20 -18.16 11.57 -10.47
C ASN A 20 -17.54 12.14 -9.18
N GLU A 21 -18.29 12.10 -8.08
CA GLU A 21 -17.79 12.51 -6.76
C GLU A 21 -16.74 11.54 -6.21
N ASP A 22 -16.95 10.25 -6.39
CA ASP A 22 -16.00 9.22 -5.99
C ASP A 22 -14.65 9.38 -6.69
N LYS A 23 -14.67 9.69 -7.99
CA LYS A 23 -13.46 9.96 -8.77
C LYS A 23 -12.67 11.12 -8.19
N LYS A 24 -13.33 12.22 -7.84
CA LYS A 24 -12.70 13.38 -7.18
C LYS A 24 -12.11 13.02 -5.82
N VAL A 25 -12.80 12.21 -5.04
CA VAL A 25 -12.31 11.73 -3.74
C VAL A 25 -11.04 10.93 -3.91
N LEU A 26 -10.99 9.99 -4.86
CA LEU A 26 -9.81 9.19 -5.19
C LEU A 26 -8.65 10.07 -5.70
N GLU A 27 -8.94 10.99 -6.61
CA GLU A 27 -7.97 11.96 -7.13
C GLU A 27 -7.34 12.77 -6.00
N ASN A 28 -8.15 13.44 -5.18
CA ASN A 28 -7.68 14.27 -4.08
C ASN A 28 -6.82 13.47 -3.09
N TYR A 29 -7.24 12.26 -2.77
CA TYR A 29 -6.52 11.41 -1.85
C TYR A 29 -5.16 11.03 -2.41
N PHE A 30 -5.07 10.42 -3.59
CA PHE A 30 -3.80 9.91 -4.12
C PHE A 30 -2.87 11.03 -4.62
N PHE A 31 -3.39 12.14 -5.15
CA PHE A 31 -2.56 13.30 -5.50
C PHE A 31 -1.98 14.02 -4.27
N SER A 32 -2.49 13.77 -3.07
CA SER A 32 -1.90 14.31 -1.84
C SER A 32 -0.58 13.65 -1.45
N PHE A 33 -0.29 12.44 -1.96
CA PHE A 33 0.92 11.69 -1.62
C PHE A 33 2.09 12.04 -2.55
N ASP A 34 3.02 12.85 -2.10
CA ASP A 34 4.19 13.25 -2.91
C ASP A 34 5.04 12.05 -3.33
N HIS A 35 5.26 11.09 -2.42
CA HIS A 35 6.05 9.90 -2.73
C HIS A 35 5.41 9.07 -3.85
N ILE A 36 4.09 8.81 -3.75
CA ILE A 36 3.36 8.03 -4.75
C ILE A 36 3.47 8.68 -6.14
N LYS A 37 3.28 9.99 -6.24
CA LYS A 37 3.43 10.74 -7.49
C LYS A 37 4.83 10.66 -8.09
N ASN A 38 5.85 10.56 -7.23
CA ASN A 38 7.24 10.50 -7.68
C ASN A 38 7.68 9.08 -8.09
N GLU A 39 7.19 8.04 -7.40
CA GLU A 39 7.60 6.66 -7.67
C GLU A 39 6.82 6.02 -8.81
N PHE A 40 5.53 6.31 -8.92
CA PHE A 40 4.66 5.67 -9.90
C PHE A 40 4.31 6.60 -11.06
N GLY A 41 4.09 6.01 -12.23
CA GLY A 41 3.57 6.71 -13.40
C GLY A 41 2.07 6.89 -13.31
N PHE A 42 1.38 5.89 -12.75
CA PHE A 42 -0.08 5.88 -12.67
C PHE A 42 -0.60 4.92 -11.59
N LEU A 43 -1.85 5.18 -11.16
CA LEU A 43 -2.69 4.22 -10.46
C LEU A 43 -4.00 4.07 -11.23
N THR A 44 -4.46 2.84 -11.42
CA THR A 44 -5.74 2.55 -12.09
C THR A 44 -6.70 1.89 -11.11
N PHE A 45 -7.92 2.41 -11.03
CA PHE A 45 -9.00 1.85 -10.20
C PHE A 45 -10.09 1.30 -11.11
N LYS A 46 -10.33 -0.02 -11.01
CA LYS A 46 -11.42 -0.72 -11.65
C LYS A 46 -12.50 -1.01 -10.63
N VAL A 47 -13.66 -0.42 -10.81
CA VAL A 47 -14.76 -0.49 -9.85
C VAL A 47 -16.06 -0.67 -10.64
N GLY A 48 -16.70 -1.82 -10.48
CA GLY A 48 -17.80 -2.21 -11.37
C GLY A 48 -17.34 -2.29 -12.83
N ARG A 49 -17.98 -1.50 -13.69
CA ARG A 49 -17.60 -1.29 -15.10
C ARG A 49 -16.80 -0.01 -15.32
N SER A 50 -16.64 0.80 -14.26
CA SER A 50 -15.90 2.05 -14.31
C SER A 50 -14.40 1.80 -14.23
N GLU A 51 -13.63 2.62 -14.95
CA GLU A 51 -12.18 2.70 -14.83
C GLU A 51 -11.77 4.15 -14.60
N LEU A 52 -10.95 4.38 -13.57
CA LEU A 52 -10.31 5.67 -13.29
C LEU A 52 -8.80 5.49 -13.33
N ASN A 53 -8.14 6.22 -14.23
CA ASN A 53 -6.68 6.24 -14.31
C ASN A 53 -6.13 7.56 -13.78
N LEU A 54 -5.38 7.50 -12.69
CA LEU A 54 -4.67 8.64 -12.10
C LEU A 54 -3.25 8.66 -12.67
N LYS A 55 -2.99 9.53 -13.63
CA LYS A 55 -1.68 9.68 -14.25
C LYS A 55 -0.84 10.72 -13.52
N PHE A 56 0.31 10.31 -13.00
CA PHE A 56 1.25 11.18 -12.28
C PHE A 56 2.44 11.61 -13.17
N SER A 57 2.92 10.72 -14.02
CA SER A 57 4.09 10.96 -14.88
C SER A 57 4.08 10.06 -16.12
N ASN A 58 5.18 10.09 -16.91
CA ASN A 58 5.36 9.20 -18.05
C ASN A 58 6.08 7.88 -17.69
N LYS A 59 6.28 7.59 -16.40
CA LYS A 59 6.82 6.32 -15.92
C LYS A 59 5.88 5.18 -16.31
N LYS A 60 6.47 3.99 -16.52
CA LYS A 60 5.72 2.76 -16.86
C LYS A 60 5.34 1.93 -15.64
N GLU A 61 5.82 2.30 -14.49
CA GLU A 61 5.54 1.69 -13.21
C GLU A 61 4.16 2.15 -12.74
N GLY A 62 3.29 1.18 -12.43
CA GLY A 62 1.93 1.49 -12.00
C GLY A 62 1.29 0.33 -11.24
N ILE A 63 0.15 0.62 -10.64
CA ILE A 63 -0.64 -0.34 -9.88
C ILE A 63 -2.10 -0.24 -10.31
N GLU A 64 -2.71 -1.39 -10.61
CA GLU A 64 -4.14 -1.51 -10.87
C GLU A 64 -4.83 -2.11 -9.64
N PHE A 65 -5.84 -1.45 -9.14
CA PHE A 65 -6.69 -1.88 -8.05
C PHE A 65 -8.08 -2.21 -8.57
N ASN A 66 -8.60 -3.38 -8.20
CA ASN A 66 -9.99 -3.74 -8.47
C ASN A 66 -10.66 -4.01 -7.12
N ALA A 67 -11.64 -3.20 -6.77
CA ALA A 67 -12.30 -3.20 -5.47
C ALA A 67 -13.79 -2.83 -5.61
N PRO A 68 -14.65 -3.25 -4.67
CA PRO A 68 -16.02 -2.77 -4.62
C PRO A 68 -16.06 -1.30 -4.20
N ARG A 69 -17.03 -0.57 -4.78
CA ARG A 69 -17.14 0.90 -4.65
C ARG A 69 -17.19 1.37 -3.21
N ASN A 70 -18.12 0.82 -2.43
CA ASN A 70 -18.40 1.34 -1.09
C ASN A 70 -17.20 1.15 -0.15
N SER A 71 -16.57 -0.03 -0.16
CA SER A 71 -15.35 -0.28 0.62
C SER A 71 -14.21 0.64 0.22
N LEU A 72 -13.97 0.81 -1.09
CA LEU A 72 -12.90 1.68 -1.58
C LEU A 72 -13.11 3.15 -1.15
N ILE A 73 -14.29 3.68 -1.39
CA ILE A 73 -14.58 5.09 -1.08
C ILE A 73 -14.62 5.34 0.43
N TYR A 74 -15.15 4.39 1.21
CA TYR A 74 -15.13 4.47 2.66
C TYR A 74 -13.69 4.49 3.20
N ALA A 75 -12.84 3.60 2.72
CA ALA A 75 -11.44 3.52 3.15
C ALA A 75 -10.66 4.81 2.84
N VAL A 76 -10.87 5.37 1.64
CA VAL A 76 -10.21 6.62 1.23
C VAL A 76 -10.72 7.82 2.04
N LYS A 77 -12.03 7.95 2.23
CA LYS A 77 -12.63 9.04 3.02
C LYS A 77 -12.19 9.03 4.49
N ASN A 78 -11.94 7.85 5.04
CA ASN A 78 -11.54 7.69 6.44
C ASN A 78 -10.03 7.52 6.63
N SER A 79 -9.22 7.60 5.56
CA SER A 79 -7.75 7.42 5.60
C SER A 79 -7.35 6.07 6.23
N ILE A 80 -7.98 5.00 5.78
CA ILE A 80 -7.73 3.60 6.20
C ILE A 80 -7.59 2.68 4.97
N PHE A 81 -6.88 3.15 3.95
CA PHE A 81 -6.76 2.43 2.68
C PHE A 81 -6.15 1.02 2.82
N ASP A 82 -5.31 0.80 3.82
CA ASP A 82 -4.71 -0.50 4.09
C ASP A 82 -5.71 -1.54 4.63
N ASP A 83 -6.81 -1.14 5.24
CA ASP A 83 -7.83 -2.07 5.73
C ASP A 83 -8.41 -2.91 4.61
N ILE A 84 -8.63 -2.32 3.41
CA ILE A 84 -9.10 -3.09 2.25
C ILE A 84 -8.01 -3.95 1.61
N LEU A 85 -6.73 -3.60 1.78
CA LEU A 85 -5.60 -4.44 1.38
C LEU A 85 -5.47 -5.67 2.29
N ILE A 86 -5.58 -5.47 3.61
CA ILE A 86 -5.46 -6.52 4.62
C ILE A 86 -6.68 -7.45 4.60
N GLY A 87 -7.88 -6.89 4.42
CA GLY A 87 -9.15 -7.62 4.41
C GLY A 87 -9.39 -8.48 3.16
N ASN A 88 -8.48 -8.47 2.17
CA ASN A 88 -8.65 -9.14 0.86
C ASN A 88 -9.90 -8.70 0.08
N PHE A 89 -10.39 -7.48 0.33
CA PHE A 89 -11.49 -6.86 -0.41
C PHE A 89 -11.04 -6.19 -1.71
N MET A 90 -9.78 -6.37 -2.09
CA MET A 90 -9.18 -5.74 -3.25
C MET A 90 -8.33 -6.74 -4.02
N LYS A 91 -8.45 -6.74 -5.35
CA LYS A 91 -7.51 -7.42 -6.25
C LYS A 91 -6.50 -6.41 -6.76
N ILE A 92 -5.22 -6.79 -6.79
CA ILE A 92 -4.12 -5.90 -7.16
C ILE A 92 -3.35 -6.51 -8.31
N LYS A 93 -3.04 -5.68 -9.33
CA LYS A 93 -2.14 -6.02 -10.41
C LYS A 93 -0.98 -5.03 -10.44
N LEU A 94 0.23 -5.55 -10.29
CA LEU A 94 1.46 -4.77 -10.36
C LEU A 94 1.91 -4.67 -11.83
N ILE A 95 2.25 -3.46 -12.28
CA ILE A 95 2.68 -3.18 -13.64
C ILE A 95 4.08 -2.59 -13.58
N ASN A 96 5.07 -3.37 -13.99
CA ASN A 96 6.50 -3.04 -13.90
C ASN A 96 6.99 -2.69 -12.47
N VAL A 97 6.28 -3.17 -11.47
CA VAL A 97 6.60 -2.98 -10.05
C VAL A 97 6.73 -4.36 -9.41
N PRO A 98 7.79 -4.65 -8.63
CA PRO A 98 8.02 -5.98 -8.07
C PRO A 98 7.10 -6.32 -6.89
N SER A 99 6.70 -5.32 -6.12
CA SER A 99 5.82 -5.49 -4.94
C SER A 99 5.21 -4.13 -4.53
N LEU A 100 4.22 -4.17 -3.62
CA LEU A 100 3.68 -2.96 -2.98
C LEU A 100 4.63 -2.35 -1.94
N TYR A 101 5.50 -3.18 -1.38
CA TYR A 101 6.50 -2.76 -0.39
C TYR A 101 7.88 -2.69 -1.07
N PRO A 102 8.72 -1.69 -0.81
CA PRO A 102 8.57 -0.64 0.23
C PRO A 102 7.91 0.66 -0.27
N ASP A 103 7.60 0.80 -1.56
CA ASP A 103 7.34 2.11 -2.17
C ASP A 103 5.88 2.55 -2.15
N PHE A 104 4.92 1.63 -1.98
CA PHE A 104 3.50 1.98 -1.91
C PHE A 104 2.95 1.87 -0.49
N THR A 105 2.89 0.65 0.07
CA THR A 105 2.18 0.40 1.33
C THR A 105 2.63 1.28 2.49
N PRO A 106 3.94 1.43 2.81
CA PRO A 106 4.35 2.27 3.94
C PRO A 106 3.96 3.74 3.75
N TYR A 107 4.02 4.26 2.52
CA TYR A 107 3.75 5.67 2.24
C TYR A 107 2.27 6.00 2.27
N VAL A 108 1.41 5.08 1.90
CA VAL A 108 -0.05 5.27 2.00
C VAL A 108 -0.50 5.03 3.44
N SER A 109 -0.26 3.85 3.98
CA SER A 109 -0.83 3.42 5.26
C SER A 109 -0.09 4.01 6.47
N LYS A 110 1.19 3.66 6.61
CA LYS A 110 1.96 4.00 7.83
C LYS A 110 2.24 5.49 7.94
N TYR A 111 2.75 6.10 6.86
CA TYR A 111 3.14 7.50 6.90
C TYR A 111 1.98 8.42 6.56
N GLY A 112 1.21 8.11 5.52
CA GLY A 112 0.14 8.95 5.02
C GLY A 112 -1.11 8.91 5.87
N ASP A 113 -1.71 7.75 6.05
CA ASP A 113 -2.95 7.62 6.80
C ASP A 113 -2.70 7.66 8.31
N ASN A 114 -1.87 6.77 8.85
CA ASN A 114 -1.62 6.71 10.29
C ASN A 114 -0.72 7.85 10.79
N GLY A 115 0.30 8.23 10.01
CA GLY A 115 1.26 9.28 10.37
C GLY A 115 0.88 10.69 9.93
N THR A 116 -0.21 10.84 9.16
CA THR A 116 -0.68 12.12 8.59
C THR A 116 0.38 12.90 7.80
N ALA A 117 1.37 12.18 7.26
CA ALA A 117 2.52 12.73 6.55
C ALA A 117 2.48 12.34 5.07
N ARG A 118 1.89 13.16 4.22
CA ARG A 118 1.70 12.92 2.79
C ARG A 118 2.64 13.72 1.91
N SER A 119 2.99 14.95 2.33
CA SER A 119 3.95 15.79 1.64
C SER A 119 5.39 15.47 2.06
N ARG A 120 6.37 15.87 1.22
CA ARG A 120 7.80 15.70 1.53
C ARG A 120 8.21 16.37 2.85
N SER A 121 7.65 17.55 3.13
CA SER A 121 7.96 18.28 4.35
C SER A 121 7.40 17.59 5.59
N GLU A 122 6.20 17.05 5.51
CA GLU A 122 5.57 16.27 6.60
C GLU A 122 6.30 14.95 6.82
N LEU A 123 6.65 14.23 5.75
CA LEU A 123 7.46 13.01 5.83
C LEU A 123 8.80 13.26 6.51
N LYS A 124 9.49 14.38 6.18
CA LYS A 124 10.73 14.74 6.84
C LYS A 124 10.52 14.95 8.33
N LYS A 125 9.51 15.72 8.74
CA LYS A 125 9.16 15.95 10.16
C LYS A 125 8.84 14.63 10.88
N TYR A 126 8.08 13.75 10.24
CA TYR A 126 7.74 12.42 10.76
C TYR A 126 9.00 11.59 11.03
N PHE A 127 9.93 11.52 10.07
CA PHE A 127 11.18 10.79 10.24
C PHE A 127 12.12 11.44 11.27
N ASP A 128 12.21 12.76 11.31
CA ASP A 128 13.00 13.48 12.29
C ASP A 128 12.46 13.25 13.71
N TYR A 129 11.15 13.26 13.89
CA TYR A 129 10.49 12.91 15.16
C TYR A 129 10.79 11.46 15.58
N TYR A 130 10.66 10.52 14.65
CA TYR A 130 10.94 9.11 14.91
C TYR A 130 12.41 8.88 15.27
N LYS A 131 13.32 9.55 14.57
CA LYS A 131 14.76 9.51 14.85
C LYS A 131 15.09 10.03 16.24
N PHE A 132 14.48 11.12 16.64
CA PHE A 132 14.72 11.73 17.94
C PHE A 132 14.19 10.89 19.11
N ASN A 133 13.03 10.26 18.93
CA ASN A 133 12.34 9.53 20.00
C ASN A 133 12.69 8.03 20.08
N SER A 134 13.38 7.48 19.09
CA SER A 134 13.76 6.07 19.08
C SER A 134 15.15 5.88 19.68
N ALA A 135 15.22 5.23 20.84
CA ALA A 135 16.50 4.90 21.50
C ALA A 135 17.45 4.05 20.63
N ASN A 136 16.89 3.25 19.73
CA ASN A 136 17.62 2.32 18.86
C ASN A 136 17.46 2.65 17.36
N TYR A 137 17.14 3.89 17.00
CA TYR A 137 16.85 4.30 15.63
C TYR A 137 17.87 3.78 14.60
N TRP A 138 19.14 3.93 14.86
CA TRP A 138 20.19 3.54 13.91
C TRP A 138 20.28 2.03 13.71
N THR A 139 20.10 1.23 14.77
CA THR A 139 20.10 -0.23 14.66
C THR A 139 18.85 -0.72 13.95
N ASP A 140 17.70 -0.14 14.21
CA ASP A 140 16.43 -0.49 13.57
C ASP A 140 16.41 0.00 12.12
N PHE A 141 16.94 1.19 11.84
CA PHE A 141 17.08 1.71 10.48
C PHE A 141 18.03 0.82 9.65
N LEU A 142 19.17 0.41 10.21
CA LEU A 142 20.09 -0.50 9.52
C LEU A 142 19.47 -1.87 9.28
N LYS A 143 18.73 -2.42 10.24
CA LYS A 143 17.98 -3.67 10.07
C LYS A 143 16.95 -3.57 8.95
N LEU A 144 16.13 -2.52 8.95
CA LEU A 144 15.12 -2.29 7.91
C LEU A 144 15.78 -2.13 6.53
N LYS A 145 16.83 -1.31 6.42
CA LYS A 145 17.56 -1.12 5.15
C LYS A 145 18.20 -2.41 4.65
N THR A 146 18.77 -3.21 5.54
CA THR A 146 19.35 -4.52 5.17
C THR A 146 18.24 -5.51 4.78
N GLU A 147 17.10 -5.53 5.46
CA GLU A 147 15.95 -6.34 5.09
C GLU A 147 15.39 -5.93 3.72
N ASP A 148 15.26 -4.65 3.43
CA ASP A 148 14.77 -4.14 2.14
C ASP A 148 15.70 -4.49 0.97
N ILE A 149 17.02 -4.48 1.19
CA ILE A 149 18.01 -4.86 0.16
C ILE A 149 18.11 -6.39 -0.02
N ILE A 150 18.02 -7.13 1.07
CA ILE A 150 18.26 -8.57 1.08
C ILE A 150 16.99 -9.35 0.71
N ARG A 151 15.82 -8.92 1.17
CA ARG A 151 14.55 -9.61 0.94
C ARG A 151 14.25 -9.86 -0.55
N PRO A 152 14.32 -8.86 -1.47
CA PRO A 152 14.08 -9.11 -2.88
C PRO A 152 15.10 -10.07 -3.51
N LYS A 153 16.36 -10.03 -3.02
CA LYS A 153 17.41 -10.94 -3.49
C LYS A 153 17.20 -12.36 -2.99
N ILE A 154 16.74 -12.53 -1.75
CA ILE A 154 16.45 -13.84 -1.16
C ILE A 154 15.18 -14.45 -1.76
N GLU A 155 14.14 -13.66 -2.03
CA GLU A 155 12.91 -14.13 -2.68
C GLU A 155 13.18 -14.66 -4.10
N LYS A 156 14.12 -14.06 -4.82
CA LYS A 156 14.57 -14.55 -6.14
C LYS A 156 15.18 -15.95 -6.07
N TYR A 157 15.72 -16.33 -4.91
CA TYR A 157 16.31 -17.66 -4.66
C TYR A 157 15.51 -18.37 -3.58
N LYS A 158 14.35 -18.98 -3.94
CA LYS A 158 13.44 -19.69 -3.01
C LYS A 158 14.15 -20.62 -2.03
N SER A 159 15.21 -21.33 -2.47
CA SER A 159 16.01 -22.23 -1.63
C SER A 159 16.75 -21.50 -0.49
N LEU A 160 17.30 -20.31 -0.77
CA LEU A 160 18.00 -19.48 0.22
C LEU A 160 17.01 -18.83 1.21
N TYR A 161 15.81 -18.50 0.75
CA TYR A 161 14.76 -18.00 1.62
C TYR A 161 14.35 -19.03 2.69
N TYR A 162 14.13 -20.28 2.29
CA TYR A 162 13.81 -21.35 3.25
C TYR A 162 14.94 -21.63 4.23
N LEU A 163 16.20 -21.55 3.78
CA LEU A 163 17.37 -21.72 4.64
C LEU A 163 17.48 -20.57 5.65
N ALA A 164 17.37 -19.32 5.21
CA ALA A 164 17.41 -18.15 6.08
C ALA A 164 16.29 -18.18 7.13
N ARG A 165 15.08 -18.62 6.75
CA ARG A 165 13.95 -18.78 7.68
C ARG A 165 14.19 -19.87 8.72
N LYS A 166 14.87 -20.96 8.35
CA LYS A 166 15.23 -22.06 9.26
C LYS A 166 16.29 -21.60 10.28
N ILE A 167 17.28 -20.83 9.84
CA ILE A 167 18.31 -20.24 10.71
C ILE A 167 17.69 -19.26 11.69
N LYS A 168 16.80 -18.35 11.24
CA LYS A 168 16.12 -17.38 12.11
C LYS A 168 15.29 -18.07 13.19
N ARG A 169 14.63 -19.19 12.90
CA ARG A 169 13.88 -19.96 13.89
C ARG A 169 14.78 -20.70 14.89
N GLY A 170 15.96 -21.14 14.47
CA GLY A 170 16.93 -21.80 15.33
C GLY A 170 17.68 -20.86 16.27
N LEU A 171 17.70 -19.55 15.98
CA LEU A 171 18.32 -18.52 16.83
C LEU A 171 17.30 -17.86 17.81
N SER A 172 16.04 -18.23 17.73
CA SER A 172 14.95 -17.71 18.60
C SER A 172 14.49 -18.75 19.63
N SER A 173 15.15 -19.88 19.72
CA SER A 173 15.02 -20.92 20.74
C SER A 173 16.28 -20.96 21.62
#